data_b59bfb79778d641ebd11bc6c826ec995
#
_entry.id   b59bfb79778d641ebd11bc6c826ec995
#
_cell.length_a   1.000
_cell.length_b   1.000
_cell.length_c   1.000
_cell.angle_alpha   90.00
_cell.angle_beta   90.00
_cell.angle_gamma   90.00
#
_symmetry.space_group_name_H-M   'P 1'
#
loop_
_entity.id
_entity.type
_entity.pdbx_description
1 polymer ?
#
loop_
_entity_poly.entity_id
_entity_poly.type
_entity_poly.pdbx_seq_one_letter_code
_entity_poly.pdbx_strand_id
1 'polypeptide(L)'
;PEYLKDAAASPDSIELWDLGPELTRPARSLKLWLTLQVLGTRQMADVIDHGCDMARLVERLLIKNPNWEIISHAQLGIVNFRYKGDGALNESQLDKINQNIAKEITESGFAQIFTTELCGKKSLANVYHQS
;
A
#
# COMPACT_ATOMS: atom_id res chain seq x y z
N PRO A 1 -3.00 -18.27 -33.82
CA PRO A 1 -3.56 -19.61 -33.99
C PRO A 1 -4.85 -19.54 -34.84
N GLU A 2 -5.07 -20.53 -35.67
CA GLU A 2 -6.18 -20.51 -36.66
C GLU A 2 -7.57 -20.36 -36.02
N TYR A 3 -7.77 -20.94 -34.83
CA TYR A 3 -9.03 -20.83 -34.07
C TYR A 3 -9.39 -19.42 -33.59
N LEU A 4 -8.46 -18.49 -33.56
CA LEU A 4 -8.72 -17.10 -33.18
C LEU A 4 -9.26 -16.27 -34.34
N LYS A 5 -9.07 -16.70 -35.55
CA LYS A 5 -9.57 -16.00 -36.75
C LYS A 5 -11.09 -16.10 -36.88
N ASP A 6 -11.66 -17.19 -36.36
CA ASP A 6 -13.12 -17.42 -36.39
C ASP A 6 -13.86 -16.72 -35.26
N ALA A 7 -13.13 -16.22 -34.22
CA ALA A 7 -13.70 -15.57 -33.08
C ALA A 7 -13.82 -14.03 -33.24
N ALA A 8 -13.26 -13.45 -34.28
CA ALA A 8 -13.34 -12.02 -34.55
C ALA A 8 -14.79 -11.61 -34.91
N ALA A 9 -15.40 -10.79 -34.13
CA ALA A 9 -16.81 -10.40 -34.29
C ALA A 9 -17.06 -9.51 -35.52
N SER A 10 -16.04 -8.82 -36.04
CA SER A 10 -16.06 -8.02 -37.26
C SER A 10 -14.63 -7.63 -37.70
N PRO A 11 -14.39 -7.36 -38.99
CA PRO A 11 -13.08 -6.94 -39.46
C PRO A 11 -12.56 -5.64 -38.87
N ASP A 12 -13.45 -4.79 -38.36
CA ASP A 12 -13.12 -3.48 -37.79
C ASP A 12 -13.20 -3.48 -36.24
N SER A 13 -13.43 -4.63 -35.58
CA SER A 13 -13.45 -4.71 -34.14
C SER A 13 -12.04 -4.78 -33.58
N ILE A 14 -11.71 -3.88 -32.67
CA ILE A 14 -10.47 -3.94 -31.89
C ILE A 14 -10.66 -5.00 -30.80
N GLU A 15 -9.98 -6.12 -30.96
CA GLU A 15 -10.00 -7.18 -29.96
C GLU A 15 -8.99 -6.87 -28.84
N LEU A 16 -9.39 -7.16 -27.58
CA LEU A 16 -8.55 -6.84 -26.42
C LEU A 16 -7.18 -7.54 -26.42
N TRP A 17 -7.07 -8.69 -27.07
CA TRP A 17 -5.78 -9.40 -27.20
C TRP A 17 -4.83 -8.75 -28.21
N ASP A 18 -5.32 -7.92 -29.12
CA ASP A 18 -4.47 -7.19 -30.08
C ASP A 18 -3.76 -5.99 -29.42
N LEU A 19 -4.28 -5.54 -28.27
CA LEU A 19 -3.76 -4.38 -27.55
C LEU A 19 -2.62 -4.71 -26.58
N GLY A 20 -2.14 -5.94 -26.52
CA GLY A 20 -1.05 -6.30 -25.59
C GLY A 20 -0.50 -7.71 -25.80
N PRO A 21 0.63 -8.03 -25.14
CA PRO A 21 1.33 -9.29 -25.30
C PRO A 21 0.61 -10.52 -24.71
N GLU A 22 -0.44 -10.31 -23.88
CA GLU A 22 -1.18 -11.37 -23.20
C GLU A 22 -2.48 -11.69 -23.91
N LEU A 23 -2.64 -12.95 -24.34
CA LEU A 23 -3.88 -13.45 -24.92
C LEU A 23 -5.01 -13.54 -23.87
N THR A 24 -4.70 -14.04 -22.68
CA THR A 24 -5.62 -14.17 -21.56
C THR A 24 -5.28 -13.17 -20.47
N ARG A 25 -6.18 -12.25 -20.18
CA ARG A 25 -5.97 -11.24 -19.14
C ARG A 25 -6.83 -11.51 -17.92
N PRO A 26 -6.28 -11.39 -16.71
CA PRO A 26 -7.09 -11.45 -15.50
C PRO A 26 -8.05 -10.25 -15.47
N ALA A 27 -9.31 -10.50 -15.18
CA ALA A 27 -10.35 -9.48 -15.05
C ALA A 27 -10.16 -8.65 -13.74
N ARG A 28 -9.07 -7.88 -13.66
CA ARG A 28 -8.68 -7.11 -12.46
C ARG A 28 -9.72 -6.09 -12.05
N SER A 29 -10.42 -5.50 -13.00
CA SER A 29 -11.53 -4.57 -12.76
C SER A 29 -12.74 -5.22 -12.09
N LEU A 30 -12.89 -6.55 -12.16
CA LEU A 30 -14.00 -7.27 -11.53
C LEU A 30 -13.99 -7.10 -10.00
N LYS A 31 -12.81 -7.09 -9.38
CA LYS A 31 -12.70 -6.86 -7.93
C LYS A 31 -13.24 -5.50 -7.53
N LEU A 32 -12.82 -4.44 -8.24
CA LEU A 32 -13.32 -3.09 -7.99
C LEU A 32 -14.82 -2.99 -8.24
N TRP A 33 -15.29 -3.56 -9.36
CA TRP A 33 -16.73 -3.57 -9.70
C TRP A 33 -17.56 -4.25 -8.61
N LEU A 34 -17.16 -5.45 -8.17
CA LEU A 34 -17.85 -6.17 -7.10
C LEU A 34 -17.82 -5.40 -5.78
N THR A 35 -16.69 -4.80 -5.42
CA THR A 35 -16.60 -3.96 -4.22
C THR A 35 -17.59 -2.80 -4.28
N LEU A 36 -17.67 -2.11 -5.41
CA LEU A 36 -18.61 -1.01 -5.60
C LEU A 36 -20.08 -1.49 -5.63
N GLN A 37 -20.35 -2.69 -6.13
CA GLN A 37 -21.71 -3.27 -6.10
C GLN A 37 -22.14 -3.60 -4.66
N VAL A 38 -21.23 -4.08 -3.83
CA VAL A 38 -21.53 -4.47 -2.43
C VAL A 38 -21.58 -3.25 -1.51
N LEU A 39 -20.58 -2.39 -1.57
CA LEU A 39 -20.46 -1.24 -0.66
C LEU A 39 -21.18 0.01 -1.18
N GLY A 40 -21.26 0.18 -2.49
CA GLY A 40 -21.65 1.45 -3.10
C GLY A 40 -20.51 2.49 -3.03
N THR A 41 -20.71 3.58 -3.75
CA THR A 41 -19.67 4.65 -3.83
C THR A 41 -19.51 5.41 -2.52
N ARG A 42 -20.57 5.58 -1.74
CA ARG A 42 -20.53 6.29 -0.46
C ARG A 42 -19.69 5.55 0.56
N GLN A 43 -19.99 4.28 0.82
CA GLN A 43 -19.21 3.49 1.78
C GLN A 43 -17.77 3.30 1.32
N MET A 44 -17.52 3.20 0.01
CA MET A 44 -16.16 3.15 -0.51
C MET A 44 -15.40 4.44 -0.21
N ALA A 45 -16.03 5.60 -0.35
CA ALA A 45 -15.44 6.89 0.04
C ALA A 45 -15.16 6.94 1.55
N ASP A 46 -16.13 6.54 2.38
CA ASP A 46 -15.97 6.52 3.84
C ASP A 46 -14.80 5.63 4.29
N VAL A 47 -14.60 4.47 3.64
CA VAL A 47 -13.45 3.58 3.91
C VAL A 47 -12.13 4.26 3.56
N ILE A 48 -12.07 4.95 2.42
CA ILE A 48 -10.85 5.67 2.00
C ILE A 48 -10.56 6.82 2.97
N ASP A 49 -11.55 7.62 3.33
CA ASP A 49 -11.41 8.74 4.26
C ASP A 49 -10.95 8.25 5.65
N HIS A 50 -11.54 7.15 6.13
CA HIS A 50 -11.12 6.53 7.36
C HIS A 50 -9.63 6.12 7.32
N GLY A 51 -9.17 5.50 6.24
CA GLY A 51 -7.75 5.17 6.06
C GLY A 51 -6.85 6.40 6.09
N CYS A 52 -7.26 7.51 5.47
CA CYS A 52 -6.54 8.77 5.51
C CYS A 52 -6.47 9.36 6.93
N ASP A 53 -7.58 9.32 7.67
CA ASP A 53 -7.64 9.84 9.05
C ASP A 53 -6.79 9.02 10.01
N MET A 54 -6.72 7.70 9.80
CA MET A 54 -5.84 6.84 10.59
C MET A 54 -4.37 7.11 10.33
N ALA A 55 -3.96 7.32 9.09
CA ALA A 55 -2.57 7.70 8.78
C ALA A 55 -2.19 9.03 9.46
N ARG A 56 -3.09 10.02 9.43
CA ARG A 56 -2.91 11.29 10.15
C ARG A 56 -2.87 11.12 11.68
N LEU A 57 -3.66 10.18 12.22
CA LEU A 57 -3.62 9.87 13.65
C LEU A 57 -2.27 9.27 14.06
N VAL A 58 -1.78 8.29 13.31
CA VAL A 58 -0.47 7.66 13.55
C VAL A 58 0.64 8.73 13.49
N GLU A 59 0.65 9.59 12.47
CA GLU A 59 1.60 10.69 12.36
C GLU A 59 1.58 11.59 13.59
N ARG A 60 0.38 12.04 14.03
CA ARG A 60 0.25 12.89 15.23
C ARG A 60 0.76 12.22 16.51
N LEU A 61 0.59 10.90 16.64
CA LEU A 61 1.09 10.15 17.78
C LEU A 61 2.61 10.02 17.77
N LEU A 62 3.17 9.73 16.60
CA LEU A 62 4.63 9.60 16.42
C LEU A 62 5.37 10.91 16.67
N ILE A 63 4.85 12.04 16.18
CA ILE A 63 5.45 13.37 16.39
C ILE A 63 5.57 13.74 17.88
N LYS A 64 4.68 13.22 18.73
CA LYS A 64 4.74 13.47 20.18
C LYS A 64 5.95 12.81 20.87
N ASN A 65 6.55 11.82 20.25
CA ASN A 65 7.69 11.10 20.79
C ASN A 65 8.97 11.49 20.04
N PRO A 66 9.94 12.13 20.69
CA PRO A 66 11.16 12.64 20.06
C PRO A 66 12.06 11.56 19.45
N ASN A 67 11.86 10.29 19.83
CA ASN A 67 12.64 9.17 19.30
C ASN A 67 12.19 8.71 17.89
N TRP A 68 11.12 9.30 17.37
CA TRP A 68 10.61 9.00 16.03
C TRP A 68 10.85 10.18 15.09
N GLU A 69 11.06 9.87 13.83
CA GLU A 69 11.18 10.81 12.72
C GLU A 69 10.12 10.50 11.67
N ILE A 70 9.42 11.51 11.23
CA ILE A 70 8.52 11.40 10.07
C ILE A 70 9.35 11.67 8.82
N ILE A 71 9.47 10.67 7.96
CA ILE A 71 10.22 10.76 6.70
C ILE A 71 9.34 11.35 5.60
N SER A 72 8.07 10.98 5.58
CA SER A 72 7.06 11.52 4.67
C SER A 72 5.75 11.68 5.43
N HIS A 73 5.20 12.88 5.39
CA HIS A 73 3.91 13.18 6.01
C HIS A 73 2.80 12.30 5.45
N ALA A 74 1.75 12.12 6.24
CA ALA A 74 0.60 11.32 5.86
C ALA A 74 -0.03 11.81 4.55
N GLN A 75 0.01 10.99 3.52
CA GLN A 75 -0.66 11.20 2.24
C GLN A 75 -1.52 10.00 1.91
N LEU A 76 -2.79 10.24 1.61
CA LEU A 76 -3.78 9.19 1.54
C LEU A 76 -3.78 8.35 2.84
N GLY A 77 -3.72 7.04 2.75
CA GLY A 77 -3.65 6.16 3.91
C GLY A 77 -2.23 5.73 4.32
N ILE A 78 -1.18 6.43 3.88
CA ILE A 78 0.22 6.04 4.09
C ILE A 78 0.97 7.14 4.81
N VAL A 79 1.75 6.76 5.83
CA VAL A 79 2.76 7.60 6.50
C VAL A 79 4.06 6.83 6.58
N ASN A 80 5.18 7.49 6.28
CA ASN A 80 6.50 6.89 6.41
C ASN A 80 7.22 7.52 7.61
N PHE A 81 7.70 6.68 8.49
CA PHE A 81 8.35 7.07 9.73
C PHE A 81 9.52 6.16 10.05
N ARG A 82 10.36 6.57 10.97
CA ARG A 82 11.56 5.86 11.37
C ARG A 82 11.84 6.07 12.86
N TYR A 83 12.25 5.01 13.53
CA TYR A 83 12.86 5.15 14.84
C TYR A 83 14.28 5.68 14.68
N LYS A 84 14.59 6.81 15.29
CA LYS A 84 15.92 7.47 15.24
C LYS A 84 16.69 7.37 16.56
N GLY A 85 16.06 6.90 17.62
CA GLY A 85 16.68 6.82 18.95
C GLY A 85 17.04 8.20 19.53
N ASP A 86 17.99 8.20 20.44
CA ASP A 86 18.53 9.37 21.14
C ASP A 86 19.79 9.96 20.50
N GLY A 87 20.21 9.44 19.35
CA GLY A 87 21.40 9.89 18.62
C GLY A 87 22.69 9.11 18.94
N ALA A 88 22.63 8.11 19.83
CA ALA A 88 23.80 7.28 20.20
C ALA A 88 24.09 6.15 19.19
N LEU A 89 23.13 5.83 18.31
CA LEU A 89 23.19 4.70 17.40
C LEU A 89 23.65 5.13 16.00
N ASN A 90 24.42 4.26 15.33
CA ASN A 90 24.77 4.47 13.94
C ASN A 90 23.63 4.04 12.99
N GLU A 91 23.68 4.49 11.72
CA GLU A 91 22.65 4.22 10.72
C GLU A 91 22.38 2.73 10.52
N SER A 92 23.43 1.89 10.49
CA SER A 92 23.25 0.44 10.31
C SER A 92 22.56 -0.22 11.51
N GLN A 93 22.77 0.27 12.71
CA GLN A 93 22.06 -0.22 13.91
C GLN A 93 20.62 0.23 13.90
N LEU A 94 20.35 1.48 13.52
CA LEU A 94 19.00 2.01 13.36
C LEU A 94 18.21 1.24 12.30
N ASP A 95 18.83 0.90 11.19
CA ASP A 95 18.17 0.09 10.13
C ASP A 95 17.75 -1.29 10.64
N LYS A 96 18.61 -1.96 11.42
CA LYS A 96 18.28 -3.24 12.03
C LYS A 96 17.13 -3.13 13.04
N ILE A 97 17.16 -2.07 13.87
CA ILE A 97 16.09 -1.83 14.84
C ILE A 97 14.75 -1.61 14.12
N ASN A 98 14.72 -0.77 13.08
CA ASN A 98 13.50 -0.52 12.32
C ASN A 98 12.98 -1.80 11.62
N GLN A 99 13.86 -2.64 11.09
CA GLN A 99 13.47 -3.94 10.55
C GLN A 99 12.87 -4.85 11.61
N ASN A 100 13.47 -4.91 12.81
CA ASN A 100 12.95 -5.73 13.91
C ASN A 100 11.59 -5.23 14.40
N ILE A 101 11.41 -3.91 14.51
CA ILE A 101 10.12 -3.30 14.86
C ILE A 101 9.02 -3.71 13.86
N ALA A 102 9.32 -3.61 12.56
CA ALA A 102 8.35 -4.03 11.54
C ALA A 102 8.00 -5.51 11.65
N LYS A 103 9.02 -6.36 11.87
CA LYS A 103 8.85 -7.80 12.02
C LYS A 103 7.99 -8.14 13.23
N GLU A 104 8.34 -7.63 14.40
CA GLU A 104 7.62 -7.92 15.65
C GLU A 104 6.16 -7.46 15.61
N ILE A 105 5.89 -6.25 15.08
CA ILE A 105 4.52 -5.75 14.94
C ILE A 105 3.72 -6.65 13.98
N THR A 106 4.31 -7.04 12.86
CA THR A 106 3.64 -7.91 11.88
C THR A 106 3.41 -9.30 12.44
N GLU A 107 4.39 -9.90 13.14
CA GLU A 107 4.27 -11.21 13.77
C GLU A 107 3.27 -11.23 14.94
N SER A 108 3.11 -10.11 15.64
CA SER A 108 2.10 -9.98 16.70
C SER A 108 0.67 -10.00 16.17
N GLY A 109 0.46 -9.79 14.85
CA GLY A 109 -0.86 -9.68 14.24
C GLY A 109 -1.59 -8.36 14.55
N PHE A 110 -0.95 -7.43 15.26
CA PHE A 110 -1.56 -6.15 15.63
C PHE A 110 -1.72 -5.21 14.43
N ALA A 111 -0.69 -5.12 13.58
CA ALA A 111 -0.71 -4.30 12.38
C ALA A 111 0.26 -4.87 11.35
N GLN A 112 0.06 -4.52 10.09
CA GLN A 112 0.99 -4.83 9.01
C GLN A 112 1.81 -3.58 8.69
N ILE A 113 3.12 -3.67 8.89
CA ILE A 113 4.07 -2.60 8.61
C ILE A 113 5.10 -3.11 7.61
N PHE A 114 5.34 -2.34 6.56
CA PHE A 114 6.36 -2.65 5.56
C PHE A 114 7.60 -1.78 5.78
N THR A 115 8.75 -2.36 5.51
CA THR A 115 9.99 -1.62 5.40
C THR A 115 10.15 -1.11 3.97
N THR A 116 10.52 0.14 3.82
CA THR A 116 10.87 0.77 2.53
C THR A 116 12.16 1.55 2.67
N GLU A 117 12.75 1.92 1.56
CA GLU A 117 13.93 2.78 1.54
C GLU A 117 13.58 4.14 0.92
N LEU A 118 13.72 5.19 1.71
CA LEU A 118 13.49 6.56 1.29
C LEU A 118 14.68 7.42 1.68
N CYS A 119 15.18 8.22 0.75
CA CYS A 119 16.33 9.10 0.96
C CYS A 119 17.59 8.35 1.48
N GLY A 120 17.80 7.10 1.03
CA GLY A 120 18.93 6.27 1.46
C GLY A 120 18.83 5.72 2.89
N LYS A 121 17.66 5.83 3.52
CA LYS A 121 17.38 5.33 4.87
C LYS A 121 16.25 4.30 4.84
N LYS A 122 16.39 3.23 5.61
CA LYS A 122 15.29 2.29 5.83
C LYS A 122 14.24 2.92 6.73
N SER A 123 13.04 3.00 6.24
CA SER A 123 11.88 3.56 6.92
C SER A 123 10.75 2.54 7.02
N LEU A 124 9.81 2.81 7.90
CA LEU A 124 8.60 2.02 8.11
C LEU A 124 7.44 2.71 7.41
N ALA A 125 6.67 1.95 6.63
CA ALA A 125 5.44 2.40 6.01
C ALA A 125 4.27 1.68 6.65
N ASN A 126 3.31 2.43 7.17
CA ASN A 126 2.08 1.85 7.69
C ASN A 126 1.12 1.57 6.54
N VAL A 127 0.67 0.32 6.45
CA VAL A 127 -0.49 -0.08 5.64
C VAL A 127 -1.54 -0.60 6.58
N TYR A 128 -2.71 -0.03 6.48
CA TYR A 128 -3.83 -0.28 7.35
C TYR A 128 -4.25 -1.76 7.35
N HIS A 129 -4.41 -2.36 8.52
CA HIS A 129 -5.11 -3.64 8.69
C HIS A 129 -6.49 -3.34 9.27
N GLN A 130 -7.53 -3.68 8.54
CA GLN A 130 -8.88 -3.79 9.08
C GLN A 130 -8.98 -5.14 9.83
N SER A 131 -9.18 -5.07 11.12
CA SER A 131 -9.73 -6.18 11.90
C SER A 131 -11.25 -6.22 11.71
#